data_d44f0c355a295cc61b213ae06ab8784f
#
_entry.id   d44f0c355a295cc61b213ae06ab8784f
#
_cell.length_a   1.000
_cell.length_b   1.000
_cell.length_c   1.000
_cell.angle_alpha   90.00
_cell.angle_beta   90.00
_cell.angle_gamma   90.00
#
_symmetry.space_group_name_H-M   'P 1'
#
loop_
_entity.id
_entity.type
_entity.pdbx_description
1 polymer ?
#
loop_
_entity_poly.entity_id
_entity_poly.type
_entity_poly.pdbx_seq_one_letter_code
_entity_poly.pdbx_strand_id
1 'polypeptide(L)'
;MKKMLLVYNPKSGKGQIRFSLSKIVERFSAADYEVTVYPTKAAMDATNITRTRAADYDMIVCSGGDGTLDEVVTGLMESGVRRPIGYIPAGSTNDFAGSVGIPRQMERAADTVVEGRIFQSDIGRFNSSDYFVYVAAFGLLTDVSYQTKQELKNVLGHAAYIIEGVKRLGSWRSYAIQFESEEMSGSGDFIYGMVANSHSVGGFKGLPGTDIELDDGLFEVMLVRTPTDLLDWQKMLSALLTSEESNDNVIRFKTRRLLVRSEEPLAWTRDGEDGGEHLAVELENLPRTLDIMTGEAPAAADTQTTEAEEEKGTEAESRESLRVEPELASLVEYLRTLFEPGAEI
;
A
#
# COMPACT_ATOMS: atom_id res chain seq x y z
N MET A 1 -13.97 17.46 -28.36
CA MET A 1 -14.21 16.29 -27.51
C MET A 1 -12.84 15.77 -27.04
N LYS A 2 -12.63 15.64 -25.72
CA LYS A 2 -11.39 15.10 -25.15
C LYS A 2 -11.37 13.57 -25.30
N LYS A 3 -10.18 12.99 -25.44
CA LYS A 3 -10.03 11.54 -25.57
C LYS A 3 -9.63 10.89 -24.24
N MET A 4 -10.31 9.81 -23.88
CA MET A 4 -10.06 9.05 -22.65
C MET A 4 -9.79 7.59 -22.97
N LEU A 5 -8.73 7.01 -22.36
CA LEU A 5 -8.47 5.59 -22.38
C LEU A 5 -8.87 4.96 -21.03
N LEU A 6 -9.92 4.17 -21.03
CA LEU A 6 -10.33 3.39 -19.86
C LEU A 6 -9.72 1.98 -19.92
N VAL A 7 -8.67 1.76 -19.15
CA VAL A 7 -8.02 0.45 -18.95
C VAL A 7 -8.66 -0.21 -17.73
N TYR A 8 -9.20 -1.40 -17.89
CA TYR A 8 -9.81 -2.10 -16.76
C TYR A 8 -9.42 -3.57 -16.68
N ASN A 9 -9.27 -4.08 -15.44
CA ASN A 9 -9.04 -5.49 -15.18
C ASN A 9 -10.38 -6.21 -14.96
N PRO A 10 -10.82 -7.07 -15.91
CA PRO A 10 -12.12 -7.75 -15.82
C PRO A 10 -12.21 -8.77 -14.68
N LYS A 11 -11.08 -9.12 -14.04
CA LYS A 11 -11.01 -10.10 -12.94
C LYS A 11 -10.95 -9.43 -11.56
N SER A 12 -10.65 -8.13 -11.46
CA SER A 12 -10.59 -7.43 -10.18
C SER A 12 -11.92 -7.45 -9.44
N GLY A 13 -11.86 -7.59 -8.11
CA GLY A 13 -13.00 -7.48 -7.23
C GLY A 13 -14.18 -8.39 -7.59
N LYS A 14 -13.92 -9.64 -7.92
CA LYS A 14 -14.94 -10.62 -8.37
C LYS A 14 -15.62 -10.19 -9.69
N GLY A 15 -14.99 -9.35 -10.50
CA GLY A 15 -15.49 -8.91 -11.80
C GLY A 15 -16.65 -7.91 -11.74
N GLN A 16 -16.80 -7.17 -10.65
CA GLN A 16 -17.90 -6.22 -10.44
C GLN A 16 -17.95 -5.10 -11.49
N ILE A 17 -16.81 -4.72 -12.07
CA ILE A 17 -16.75 -3.70 -13.13
C ILE A 17 -17.72 -3.97 -14.29
N ARG A 18 -18.00 -5.25 -14.59
CA ARG A 18 -18.92 -5.65 -15.67
C ARG A 18 -20.33 -5.10 -15.50
N PHE A 19 -20.76 -4.91 -14.27
CA PHE A 19 -22.11 -4.41 -13.94
C PHE A 19 -22.20 -2.88 -13.93
N SER A 20 -21.07 -2.20 -13.75
CA SER A 20 -21.01 -0.73 -13.69
C SER A 20 -20.44 -0.09 -14.96
N LEU A 21 -19.86 -0.88 -15.87
CA LEU A 21 -19.12 -0.36 -17.03
C LEU A 21 -19.96 0.57 -17.92
N SER A 22 -21.21 0.20 -18.24
CA SER A 22 -22.07 1.02 -19.07
C SER A 22 -22.35 2.39 -18.42
N LYS A 23 -22.67 2.40 -17.14
CA LYS A 23 -22.92 3.63 -16.38
C LYS A 23 -21.68 4.52 -16.27
N ILE A 24 -20.50 3.91 -16.12
CA ILE A 24 -19.22 4.63 -16.09
C ILE A 24 -18.97 5.30 -17.44
N VAL A 25 -19.12 4.56 -18.53
CA VAL A 25 -18.95 5.11 -19.90
C VAL A 25 -19.97 6.20 -20.21
N GLU A 26 -21.24 6.04 -19.79
CA GLU A 26 -22.28 7.08 -19.92
C GLU A 26 -21.87 8.37 -19.20
N ARG A 27 -21.32 8.30 -17.97
CA ARG A 27 -20.83 9.47 -17.23
C ARG A 27 -19.70 10.19 -17.98
N PHE A 28 -18.73 9.43 -18.48
CA PHE A 28 -17.60 9.99 -19.22
C PHE A 28 -18.03 10.62 -20.53
N SER A 29 -18.97 9.99 -21.25
CA SER A 29 -19.54 10.54 -22.48
C SER A 29 -20.36 11.80 -22.21
N ALA A 30 -21.11 11.85 -21.11
CA ALA A 30 -21.86 13.04 -20.69
C ALA A 30 -20.94 14.22 -20.32
N ALA A 31 -19.69 13.92 -19.87
CA ALA A 31 -18.64 14.91 -19.61
C ALA A 31 -17.79 15.26 -20.87
N ASP A 32 -18.31 15.00 -22.08
CA ASP A 32 -17.69 15.31 -23.39
C ASP A 32 -16.37 14.57 -23.66
N TYR A 33 -16.22 13.33 -23.16
CA TYR A 33 -15.11 12.45 -23.51
C TYR A 33 -15.47 11.43 -24.58
N GLU A 34 -14.57 11.26 -25.55
CA GLU A 34 -14.53 10.08 -26.44
C GLU A 34 -13.79 8.95 -25.71
N VAL A 35 -14.53 7.92 -25.31
CA VAL A 35 -14.01 6.86 -24.43
C VAL A 35 -13.59 5.65 -25.24
N THR A 36 -12.30 5.31 -25.17
CA THR A 36 -11.77 4.01 -25.64
C THR A 36 -11.69 3.07 -24.43
N VAL A 37 -12.36 1.93 -24.50
CA VAL A 37 -12.41 0.94 -23.43
C VAL A 37 -11.47 -0.23 -23.76
N TYR A 38 -10.53 -0.53 -22.86
CA TYR A 38 -9.55 -1.59 -23.01
C TYR A 38 -9.58 -2.57 -21.82
N PRO A 39 -10.05 -3.82 -22.00
CA PRO A 39 -9.94 -4.87 -21.00
C PRO A 39 -8.55 -5.49 -21.01
N THR A 40 -7.91 -5.59 -19.85
CA THR A 40 -6.63 -6.30 -19.71
C THR A 40 -6.83 -7.80 -19.85
N LYS A 41 -5.82 -8.51 -20.42
CA LYS A 41 -5.87 -9.94 -20.72
C LYS A 41 -4.91 -10.76 -19.88
N ALA A 42 -3.80 -10.14 -19.46
CA ALA A 42 -2.72 -10.77 -18.73
C ALA A 42 -1.99 -9.71 -17.88
N ALA A 43 -1.10 -10.14 -17.01
CA ALA A 43 -0.17 -9.27 -16.31
C ALA A 43 0.66 -8.44 -17.30
N MET A 44 1.02 -7.23 -16.93
CA MET A 44 1.74 -6.23 -17.72
C MET A 44 0.98 -5.71 -18.96
N ASP A 45 -0.27 -6.11 -19.18
CA ASP A 45 -1.05 -5.66 -20.33
C ASP A 45 -1.49 -4.19 -20.16
N ALA A 46 -1.81 -3.77 -18.92
CA ALA A 46 -2.11 -2.37 -18.61
C ALA A 46 -0.86 -1.49 -18.79
N THR A 47 0.33 -1.95 -18.39
CA THR A 47 1.60 -1.27 -18.66
C THR A 47 1.82 -1.07 -20.15
N ASN A 48 1.71 -2.14 -20.94
CA ASN A 48 1.97 -2.09 -22.37
C ASN A 48 1.02 -1.17 -23.14
N ILE A 49 -0.29 -1.23 -22.85
CA ILE A 49 -1.26 -0.38 -23.53
C ILE A 49 -1.09 1.09 -23.14
N THR A 50 -0.84 1.38 -21.86
CA THR A 50 -0.60 2.74 -21.39
C THR A 50 0.67 3.32 -21.98
N ARG A 51 1.79 2.59 -21.92
CA ARG A 51 3.06 3.01 -22.48
C ARG A 51 2.96 3.38 -23.97
N THR A 52 2.26 2.56 -24.75
CA THR A 52 2.20 2.73 -26.21
C THR A 52 1.15 3.72 -26.67
N ARG A 53 0.12 3.98 -25.88
CA ARG A 53 -1.04 4.75 -26.28
C ARG A 53 -1.31 6.02 -25.48
N ALA A 54 -0.64 6.24 -24.33
CA ALA A 54 -0.92 7.40 -23.46
C ALA A 54 -0.84 8.74 -24.19
N ALA A 55 0.05 8.86 -25.19
CA ALA A 55 0.19 10.09 -25.99
C ALA A 55 -1.05 10.43 -26.83
N ASP A 56 -1.88 9.45 -27.19
CA ASP A 56 -3.08 9.60 -28.02
C ASP A 56 -4.29 10.13 -27.25
N TYR A 57 -4.21 10.21 -25.91
CA TYR A 57 -5.33 10.53 -25.02
C TYR A 57 -5.02 11.72 -24.13
N ASP A 58 -6.07 12.43 -23.72
CA ASP A 58 -5.99 13.55 -22.78
C ASP A 58 -6.03 13.08 -21.33
N MET A 59 -6.60 11.89 -21.06
CA MET A 59 -6.72 11.27 -19.76
C MET A 59 -6.65 9.76 -19.86
N ILE A 60 -6.00 9.12 -18.90
CA ILE A 60 -6.00 7.67 -18.71
C ILE A 60 -6.87 7.36 -17.49
N VAL A 61 -7.76 6.39 -17.59
CA VAL A 61 -8.56 5.89 -16.46
C VAL A 61 -8.22 4.44 -16.20
N CYS A 62 -7.86 4.15 -14.95
CA CYS A 62 -7.62 2.80 -14.47
C CYS A 62 -8.83 2.30 -13.68
N SER A 63 -9.36 1.11 -14.00
CA SER A 63 -10.29 0.40 -13.13
C SER A 63 -9.77 -0.98 -12.78
N GLY A 64 -9.38 -1.15 -11.52
CA GLY A 64 -8.76 -2.37 -11.01
C GLY A 64 -8.41 -2.28 -9.54
N GLY A 65 -7.59 -3.19 -9.06
CA GLY A 65 -6.93 -3.08 -7.75
C GLY A 65 -5.62 -2.30 -7.85
N ASP A 66 -4.89 -2.25 -6.73
CA ASP A 66 -3.63 -1.51 -6.61
C ASP A 66 -2.60 -1.99 -7.66
N GLY A 67 -2.48 -3.31 -7.91
CA GLY A 67 -1.57 -3.83 -8.95
C GLY A 67 -1.95 -3.41 -10.38
N THR A 68 -3.25 -3.20 -10.69
CA THR A 68 -3.65 -2.66 -12.01
C THR A 68 -3.30 -1.17 -12.11
N LEU A 69 -3.42 -0.43 -11.01
CA LEU A 69 -3.01 0.96 -10.95
C LEU A 69 -1.49 1.08 -11.11
N ASP A 70 -0.71 0.24 -10.42
CA ASP A 70 0.75 0.17 -10.57
C ASP A 70 1.15 -0.07 -12.02
N GLU A 71 0.53 -1.05 -12.71
CA GLU A 71 0.78 -1.28 -14.13
C GLU A 71 0.48 -0.04 -15.00
N VAL A 72 -0.63 0.66 -14.76
CA VAL A 72 -0.99 1.87 -15.51
C VAL A 72 -0.01 3.01 -15.25
N VAL A 73 0.38 3.23 -14.00
CA VAL A 73 1.36 4.27 -13.62
C VAL A 73 2.72 3.95 -14.22
N THR A 74 3.20 2.72 -14.09
CA THR A 74 4.46 2.28 -14.69
C THR A 74 4.45 2.52 -16.21
N GLY A 75 3.38 2.12 -16.91
CA GLY A 75 3.25 2.37 -18.34
C GLY A 75 3.22 3.86 -18.71
N LEU A 76 2.62 4.71 -17.89
CA LEU A 76 2.62 6.15 -18.08
C LEU A 76 4.03 6.73 -17.90
N MET A 77 4.74 6.31 -16.86
CA MET A 77 6.13 6.75 -16.62
C MET A 77 7.05 6.34 -17.76
N GLU A 78 6.97 5.11 -18.23
CA GLU A 78 7.75 4.60 -19.36
C GLU A 78 7.40 5.28 -20.68
N SER A 79 6.18 5.80 -20.86
CA SER A 79 5.76 6.52 -22.07
C SER A 79 6.45 7.89 -22.22
N GLY A 80 6.96 8.45 -21.14
CA GLY A 80 7.56 9.78 -21.07
C GLY A 80 6.56 10.94 -21.26
N VAL A 81 5.25 10.67 -21.30
CA VAL A 81 4.22 11.72 -21.35
C VAL A 81 3.52 11.87 -20.01
N ARG A 82 3.15 13.11 -19.67
CA ARG A 82 2.37 13.38 -18.47
C ARG A 82 0.89 13.49 -18.83
N ARG A 83 0.08 12.66 -18.20
CA ARG A 83 -1.39 12.64 -18.35
C ARG A 83 -2.05 12.44 -16.99
N PRO A 84 -3.16 13.11 -16.71
CA PRO A 84 -3.91 12.82 -15.50
C PRO A 84 -4.45 11.39 -15.54
N ILE A 85 -4.39 10.73 -14.38
CA ILE A 85 -4.98 9.41 -14.16
C ILE A 85 -6.26 9.56 -13.36
N GLY A 86 -7.36 8.97 -13.87
CA GLY A 86 -8.55 8.68 -13.09
C GLY A 86 -8.44 7.28 -12.51
N TYR A 87 -8.82 7.07 -11.24
CA TYR A 87 -8.80 5.75 -10.64
C TYR A 87 -10.19 5.34 -10.15
N ILE A 88 -10.66 4.18 -10.62
CA ILE A 88 -11.90 3.52 -10.19
C ILE A 88 -11.50 2.24 -9.46
N PRO A 89 -11.46 2.26 -8.11
CA PRO A 89 -11.00 1.14 -7.32
C PRO A 89 -11.95 -0.05 -7.46
N ALA A 90 -11.43 -1.20 -7.84
CA ALA A 90 -12.17 -2.45 -8.03
C ALA A 90 -11.51 -3.64 -7.35
N GLY A 91 -10.39 -3.44 -6.65
CA GLY A 91 -9.68 -4.46 -5.88
C GLY A 91 -10.28 -4.69 -4.50
N SER A 92 -9.63 -5.54 -3.72
CA SER A 92 -10.06 -5.87 -2.35
C SER A 92 -9.63 -4.82 -1.34
N THR A 93 -8.43 -4.29 -1.45
CA THR A 93 -7.81 -3.36 -0.48
C THR A 93 -7.94 -1.93 -0.95
N ASN A 94 -7.38 -1.62 -2.13
CA ASN A 94 -7.35 -0.30 -2.75
C ASN A 94 -6.74 0.75 -1.80
N ASP A 95 -5.55 0.46 -1.28
CA ASP A 95 -4.86 1.28 -0.28
C ASP A 95 -4.59 2.70 -0.79
N PHE A 96 -4.12 2.82 -2.04
CA PHE A 96 -3.86 4.11 -2.66
C PHE A 96 -5.14 4.95 -2.79
N ALA A 97 -6.26 4.35 -3.25
CA ALA A 97 -7.54 5.05 -3.35
C ALA A 97 -7.99 5.60 -1.99
N GLY A 98 -7.82 4.82 -0.93
CA GLY A 98 -8.11 5.25 0.44
C GLY A 98 -7.25 6.44 0.88
N SER A 99 -5.97 6.42 0.53
CA SER A 99 -5.01 7.47 0.90
C SER A 99 -5.27 8.81 0.21
N VAL A 100 -5.72 8.80 -1.06
CA VAL A 100 -6.05 10.03 -1.81
C VAL A 100 -7.53 10.39 -1.77
N GLY A 101 -8.34 9.72 -0.94
CA GLY A 101 -9.75 10.04 -0.74
C GLY A 101 -10.67 9.69 -1.93
N ILE A 102 -10.29 8.74 -2.78
CA ILE A 102 -11.13 8.26 -3.88
C ILE A 102 -12.20 7.31 -3.34
N PRO A 103 -13.51 7.54 -3.69
CA PRO A 103 -14.59 6.69 -3.23
C PRO A 103 -14.45 5.23 -3.67
N ARG A 104 -14.76 4.28 -2.78
CA ARG A 104 -14.78 2.84 -3.13
C ARG A 104 -15.92 2.46 -4.09
N GLN A 105 -16.99 3.22 -4.10
CA GLN A 105 -18.12 3.00 -5.01
C GLN A 105 -17.75 3.44 -6.42
N MET A 106 -17.73 2.50 -7.38
CA MET A 106 -17.22 2.72 -8.74
C MET A 106 -17.87 3.89 -9.47
N GLU A 107 -19.19 4.08 -9.31
CA GLU A 107 -19.93 5.17 -9.94
C GLU A 107 -19.52 6.53 -9.37
N ARG A 108 -19.33 6.65 -8.06
CA ARG A 108 -18.81 7.86 -7.40
C ARG A 108 -17.35 8.13 -7.75
N ALA A 109 -16.55 7.07 -7.86
CA ALA A 109 -15.17 7.20 -8.33
C ALA A 109 -15.13 7.72 -9.77
N ALA A 110 -16.06 7.29 -10.64
CA ALA A 110 -16.19 7.83 -12.00
C ALA A 110 -16.62 9.30 -12.00
N ASP A 111 -17.51 9.71 -11.09
CA ASP A 111 -17.87 11.13 -10.90
C ASP A 111 -16.62 11.94 -10.48
N THR A 112 -15.81 11.42 -9.56
CA THR A 112 -14.53 12.03 -9.16
C THR A 112 -13.57 12.21 -10.33
N VAL A 113 -13.53 11.28 -11.29
CA VAL A 113 -12.67 11.38 -12.48
C VAL A 113 -13.05 12.59 -13.36
N VAL A 114 -14.32 12.92 -13.49
CA VAL A 114 -14.79 13.98 -14.41
C VAL A 114 -15.06 15.32 -13.72
N GLU A 115 -15.42 15.31 -12.44
CA GLU A 115 -15.79 16.48 -11.66
C GLU A 115 -14.71 16.92 -10.68
N GLY A 116 -13.75 16.04 -10.39
CA GLY A 116 -12.70 16.24 -9.41
C GLY A 116 -11.60 17.20 -9.87
N ARG A 117 -10.58 17.27 -9.05
CA ARG A 117 -9.37 18.08 -9.29
C ARG A 117 -8.14 17.19 -9.38
N ILE A 118 -7.10 17.70 -10.01
CA ILE A 118 -5.81 17.04 -10.03
C ILE A 118 -5.13 17.24 -8.67
N PHE A 119 -4.77 16.13 -8.05
CA PHE A 119 -3.81 16.06 -6.95
C PHE A 119 -2.49 15.53 -7.52
N GLN A 120 -1.39 16.17 -7.18
CA GLN A 120 -0.05 15.77 -7.64
C GLN A 120 0.61 14.92 -6.56
N SER A 121 0.49 13.61 -6.68
CA SER A 121 1.10 12.66 -5.75
C SER A 121 2.55 12.37 -6.11
N ASP A 122 3.32 12.11 -5.09
CA ASP A 122 4.63 11.50 -5.22
C ASP A 122 4.51 10.04 -5.63
N ILE A 123 5.56 9.51 -6.26
CA ILE A 123 5.73 8.07 -6.52
C ILE A 123 7.15 7.64 -6.21
N GLY A 124 7.35 6.37 -5.99
CA GLY A 124 8.67 5.81 -5.76
C GLY A 124 9.33 5.32 -7.05
N ARG A 125 10.64 5.60 -7.18
CA ARG A 125 11.51 4.90 -8.11
C ARG A 125 12.26 3.82 -7.36
N PHE A 126 12.23 2.62 -7.90
CA PHE A 126 12.91 1.44 -7.39
C PHE A 126 14.06 1.09 -8.35
N ASN A 127 15.29 1.23 -7.89
CA ASN A 127 16.48 1.17 -8.73
C ASN A 127 16.41 2.17 -9.90
N SER A 128 16.87 1.78 -11.08
CA SER A 128 16.99 2.70 -12.22
C SER A 128 15.75 2.79 -13.11
N SER A 129 14.85 1.81 -13.07
CA SER A 129 13.83 1.65 -14.11
C SER A 129 12.42 1.29 -13.63
N ASP A 130 12.30 0.86 -12.39
CA ASP A 130 11.02 0.40 -11.85
C ASP A 130 10.38 1.46 -10.97
N TYR A 131 9.07 1.37 -10.80
CA TYR A 131 8.29 2.31 -10.01
C TYR A 131 7.42 1.58 -9.00
N PHE A 132 6.96 2.29 -7.99
CA PHE A 132 5.89 1.88 -7.10
C PHE A 132 5.05 3.10 -6.70
N VAL A 133 3.76 2.89 -6.53
CA VAL A 133 2.79 3.97 -6.28
C VAL A 133 2.69 4.28 -4.80
N TYR A 134 2.70 3.24 -3.95
CA TYR A 134 2.43 3.45 -2.53
C TYR A 134 3.34 2.68 -1.58
N VAL A 135 3.94 1.54 -1.97
CA VAL A 135 4.80 0.77 -1.06
C VAL A 135 5.83 -0.11 -1.76
N ALA A 136 7.06 -0.11 -1.24
CA ALA A 136 8.05 -1.14 -1.47
C ALA A 136 8.43 -1.78 -0.14
N ALA A 137 8.53 -3.11 -0.07
CA ALA A 137 8.79 -3.82 1.18
C ALA A 137 9.60 -5.09 0.97
N PHE A 138 10.30 -5.53 2.02
CA PHE A 138 11.01 -6.80 2.06
C PHE A 138 10.77 -7.55 3.38
N GLY A 139 11.01 -8.84 3.36
CA GLY A 139 10.99 -9.70 4.55
C GLY A 139 9.61 -10.17 4.94
N LEU A 140 9.34 -10.19 6.22
CA LEU A 140 8.08 -10.65 6.78
C LEU A 140 6.87 -10.02 6.07
N LEU A 141 5.83 -10.78 5.78
CA LEU A 141 4.62 -10.37 5.06
C LEU A 141 4.78 -10.26 3.53
N THR A 142 5.98 -10.33 2.96
CA THR A 142 6.15 -10.38 1.50
C THR A 142 6.00 -11.80 0.96
N ASP A 143 6.38 -12.82 1.73
CA ASP A 143 6.33 -14.25 1.35
C ASP A 143 4.93 -14.89 1.51
N VAL A 144 3.98 -14.18 2.11
CA VAL A 144 2.64 -14.72 2.35
C VAL A 144 1.80 -14.63 1.07
N SER A 145 1.48 -15.78 0.48
CA SER A 145 0.70 -15.85 -0.77
C SER A 145 -0.62 -15.06 -0.65
N TYR A 146 -1.00 -14.39 -1.72
CA TYR A 146 -2.18 -13.51 -1.84
C TYR A 146 -3.51 -14.16 -1.38
N GLN A 147 -3.67 -15.48 -1.56
CA GLN A 147 -4.86 -16.21 -1.13
C GLN A 147 -5.01 -16.29 0.39
N THR A 148 -3.89 -16.50 1.10
CA THR A 148 -3.88 -16.57 2.55
C THR A 148 -4.17 -15.21 3.20
N LYS A 149 -3.75 -14.10 2.57
CA LYS A 149 -4.02 -12.73 3.05
C LYS A 149 -5.51 -12.40 3.10
N GLN A 150 -6.30 -12.83 2.11
CA GLN A 150 -7.74 -12.52 2.06
C GLN A 150 -8.59 -13.34 3.03
N GLU A 151 -8.26 -14.63 3.19
CA GLU A 151 -9.02 -15.51 4.10
C GLU A 151 -8.82 -15.12 5.57
N LEU A 152 -7.59 -14.74 5.95
CA LEU A 152 -7.28 -14.34 7.32
C LEU A 152 -7.86 -12.97 7.71
N LYS A 153 -7.84 -11.98 6.80
CA LYS A 153 -8.44 -10.65 7.04
C LYS A 153 -9.96 -10.72 7.27
N ASN A 154 -10.65 -11.62 6.58
CA ASN A 154 -12.10 -11.73 6.66
C ASN A 154 -12.60 -12.43 7.92
N VAL A 155 -11.72 -13.19 8.61
CA VAL A 155 -12.10 -14.05 9.74
C VAL A 155 -11.67 -13.49 11.10
N LEU A 156 -10.53 -12.80 11.18
CA LEU A 156 -9.83 -12.59 12.45
C LEU A 156 -9.60 -11.13 12.87
N GLY A 157 -9.89 -10.13 12.04
CA GLY A 157 -9.54 -8.74 12.33
C GLY A 157 -8.01 -8.46 12.23
N HIS A 158 -7.61 -7.18 12.35
CA HIS A 158 -6.24 -6.72 12.04
C HIS A 158 -5.17 -7.28 13.02
N ALA A 159 -5.45 -7.23 14.32
CA ALA A 159 -4.51 -7.71 15.34
C ALA A 159 -4.29 -9.23 15.25
N ALA A 160 -5.36 -10.00 15.08
CA ALA A 160 -5.29 -11.44 14.93
C ALA A 160 -4.56 -11.89 13.64
N TYR A 161 -4.57 -11.06 12.59
CA TYR A 161 -3.79 -11.33 11.38
C TYR A 161 -2.29 -11.21 11.62
N ILE A 162 -1.84 -10.18 12.33
CA ILE A 162 -0.43 -10.01 12.73
C ILE A 162 -0.02 -11.18 13.62
N ILE A 163 -0.85 -11.52 14.60
CA ILE A 163 -0.61 -12.61 15.55
C ILE A 163 -0.53 -13.97 14.85
N GLU A 164 -1.44 -14.27 13.93
CA GLU A 164 -1.45 -15.52 13.20
C GLU A 164 -0.31 -15.56 12.16
N GLY A 165 0.04 -14.42 11.57
CA GLY A 165 1.24 -14.26 10.78
C GLY A 165 2.48 -14.65 11.58
N VAL A 166 2.63 -14.10 12.78
CA VAL A 166 3.73 -14.43 13.71
C VAL A 166 3.71 -15.90 14.14
N LYS A 167 2.54 -16.50 14.44
CA LYS A 167 2.42 -17.92 14.80
C LYS A 167 2.81 -18.89 13.69
N ARG A 168 2.57 -18.54 12.44
CA ARG A 168 2.96 -19.36 11.27
C ARG A 168 4.45 -19.24 10.93
N LEU A 169 5.14 -18.30 11.52
CA LEU A 169 6.54 -18.00 11.28
C LEU A 169 7.49 -18.81 12.19
N GLY A 170 7.24 -20.08 12.36
CA GLY A 170 8.23 -20.98 12.99
C GLY A 170 9.63 -20.94 12.34
N SER A 171 9.80 -20.11 11.29
CA SER A 171 11.07 -19.84 10.62
C SER A 171 11.05 -18.46 9.94
N TRP A 172 11.06 -17.35 10.71
CA TRP A 172 11.36 -16.05 10.12
C TRP A 172 12.81 -15.98 9.70
N ARG A 173 13.03 -15.46 8.51
CA ARG A 173 14.36 -15.19 8.02
C ARG A 173 14.79 -13.82 8.52
N SER A 174 15.93 -13.77 9.16
CA SER A 174 16.62 -12.53 9.50
C SER A 174 17.56 -12.16 8.37
N TYR A 175 17.61 -10.87 8.03
CA TYR A 175 18.44 -10.35 6.95
C TYR A 175 19.44 -9.36 7.53
N ALA A 176 20.72 -9.63 7.34
CA ALA A 176 21.78 -8.66 7.65
C ALA A 176 21.76 -7.56 6.59
N ILE A 177 21.32 -6.37 6.95
CA ILE A 177 21.23 -5.22 6.06
C ILE A 177 22.02 -4.02 6.55
N GLN A 178 22.45 -3.20 5.60
CA GLN A 178 22.94 -1.85 5.80
C GLN A 178 21.98 -0.91 5.07
N PHE A 179 21.59 0.18 5.71
CA PHE A 179 20.77 1.21 5.11
C PHE A 179 21.40 2.57 5.25
N GLU A 180 21.20 3.41 4.26
CA GLU A 180 21.78 4.75 4.17
C GLU A 180 20.78 5.72 3.55
N SER A 181 20.55 6.84 4.24
CA SER A 181 19.79 8.00 3.78
C SER A 181 20.47 9.29 4.23
N GLU A 182 19.92 10.44 3.87
CA GLU A 182 20.45 11.74 4.36
C GLU A 182 20.18 11.93 5.85
N GLU A 183 19.05 11.39 6.36
CA GLU A 183 18.60 11.58 7.74
C GLU A 183 19.15 10.52 8.69
N MET A 184 19.34 9.32 8.19
CA MET A 184 19.73 8.18 9.03
C MET A 184 20.52 7.14 8.24
N SER A 185 21.48 6.52 8.90
CA SER A 185 22.19 5.34 8.41
C SER A 185 22.37 4.33 9.53
N GLY A 186 22.47 3.08 9.17
CA GLY A 186 22.64 2.01 10.15
C GLY A 186 22.83 0.64 9.54
N SER A 187 23.04 -0.34 10.41
CA SER A 187 23.15 -1.76 10.03
C SER A 187 22.62 -2.64 11.14
N GLY A 188 22.35 -3.88 10.82
CA GLY A 188 21.91 -4.90 11.76
C GLY A 188 21.08 -5.98 11.09
N ASP A 189 20.47 -6.79 11.94
CA ASP A 189 19.59 -7.86 11.54
C ASP A 189 18.13 -7.40 11.59
N PHE A 190 17.43 -7.57 10.47
CA PHE A 190 16.05 -7.12 10.31
C PHE A 190 15.19 -8.24 9.76
N ILE A 191 13.94 -8.30 10.22
CA ILE A 191 12.94 -9.25 9.72
C ILE A 191 12.00 -8.62 8.70
N TYR A 192 11.90 -7.28 8.69
CA TYR A 192 10.99 -6.55 7.80
C TYR A 192 11.49 -5.13 7.55
N GLY A 193 11.24 -4.65 6.34
CA GLY A 193 11.42 -3.25 5.98
C GLY A 193 10.37 -2.81 4.99
N MET A 194 9.91 -1.57 5.16
CA MET A 194 8.89 -0.95 4.33
C MET A 194 9.26 0.50 4.05
N VAL A 195 9.04 0.91 2.81
CA VAL A 195 9.16 2.29 2.34
C VAL A 195 7.83 2.62 1.66
N ALA A 196 7.11 3.59 2.21
CA ALA A 196 5.75 3.87 1.80
C ALA A 196 5.52 5.35 1.49
N ASN A 197 4.55 5.60 0.60
CA ASN A 197 3.91 6.89 0.35
C ASN A 197 2.39 6.66 0.42
N SER A 198 1.88 6.31 1.61
CA SER A 198 0.49 5.91 1.79
C SER A 198 0.07 5.93 3.25
N HIS A 199 -1.18 6.34 3.52
CA HIS A 199 -1.78 6.27 4.85
C HIS A 199 -2.11 4.84 5.30
N SER A 200 -2.16 3.88 4.36
CA SER A 200 -2.39 2.47 4.68
C SER A 200 -1.59 1.55 3.77
N VAL A 201 -1.16 0.42 4.31
CA VAL A 201 -0.46 -0.63 3.56
C VAL A 201 -1.08 -1.97 3.90
N GLY A 202 -1.48 -2.70 2.87
CA GLY A 202 -2.15 -4.00 3.03
C GLY A 202 -3.51 -3.90 3.75
N GLY A 203 -4.14 -2.71 3.79
CA GLY A 203 -5.37 -2.39 4.53
C GLY A 203 -5.14 -2.01 5.99
N PHE A 204 -3.88 -1.91 6.45
CA PHE A 204 -3.54 -1.47 7.80
C PHE A 204 -3.30 0.05 7.80
N LYS A 205 -4.24 0.79 8.38
CA LYS A 205 -4.12 2.24 8.55
C LYS A 205 -3.09 2.55 9.64
N GLY A 206 -2.29 3.62 9.42
CA GLY A 206 -1.30 4.08 10.38
C GLY A 206 -0.06 3.19 10.51
N LEU A 207 0.02 2.04 9.79
CA LEU A 207 1.24 1.21 9.81
C LEU A 207 2.48 1.98 9.34
N PRO A 208 2.42 2.79 8.26
CA PRO A 208 3.56 3.61 7.87
C PRO A 208 3.87 4.73 8.88
N GLY A 209 2.85 5.31 9.50
CA GLY A 209 2.96 6.44 10.43
C GLY A 209 1.65 7.21 10.54
N THR A 210 1.66 8.30 11.31
CA THR A 210 0.47 9.15 11.54
C THR A 210 0.53 10.48 10.80
N ASP A 211 1.73 10.97 10.49
CA ASP A 211 1.97 12.26 9.84
C ASP A 211 2.49 12.02 8.40
N ILE A 212 1.57 11.61 7.51
CA ILE A 212 1.88 11.23 6.14
C ILE A 212 1.33 12.28 5.20
N GLU A 213 2.20 12.83 4.36
CA GLU A 213 1.85 13.70 3.25
C GLU A 213 2.27 13.03 1.94
N LEU A 214 1.37 12.98 0.96
CA LEU A 214 1.61 12.23 -0.28
C LEU A 214 2.27 13.06 -1.37
N ASP A 215 2.67 14.30 -1.06
CA ASP A 215 3.25 15.27 -1.99
C ASP A 215 4.35 16.15 -1.39
N ASP A 216 4.95 15.70 -0.26
CA ASP A 216 6.03 16.39 0.45
C ASP A 216 7.46 16.03 -0.04
N GLY A 217 7.56 15.05 -0.94
CA GLY A 217 8.83 14.57 -1.49
C GLY A 217 9.55 13.58 -0.60
N LEU A 218 8.88 13.03 0.43
CA LEU A 218 9.45 12.11 1.39
C LEU A 218 8.70 10.77 1.40
N PHE A 219 9.39 9.73 1.77
CA PHE A 219 8.81 8.43 2.11
C PHE A 219 8.77 8.25 3.62
N GLU A 220 7.79 7.53 4.09
CA GLU A 220 7.80 6.90 5.40
C GLU A 220 8.56 5.58 5.33
N VAL A 221 9.65 5.50 6.10
CA VAL A 221 10.45 4.27 6.23
C VAL A 221 10.16 3.63 7.58
N MET A 222 9.92 2.32 7.55
CA MET A 222 9.83 1.50 8.74
C MET A 222 10.73 0.28 8.59
N LEU A 223 11.66 0.09 9.52
CA LEU A 223 12.54 -1.07 9.61
C LEU A 223 12.32 -1.77 10.94
N VAL A 224 12.09 -3.07 10.91
CA VAL A 224 11.82 -3.89 12.08
C VAL A 224 13.00 -4.82 12.31
N ARG A 225 13.69 -4.63 13.44
CA ARG A 225 14.84 -5.46 13.84
C ARG A 225 14.39 -6.88 14.17
N THR A 226 15.28 -7.82 14.01
CA THR A 226 15.07 -9.20 14.47
C THR A 226 14.97 -9.21 15.99
N PRO A 227 13.83 -9.59 16.57
CA PRO A 227 13.70 -9.72 18.02
C PRO A 227 14.58 -10.83 18.54
N THR A 228 15.30 -10.58 19.63
CA THR A 228 16.26 -11.51 20.23
C THR A 228 15.68 -12.28 21.43
N ASP A 229 14.63 -11.74 22.04
CA ASP A 229 13.94 -12.34 23.17
C ASP A 229 12.44 -12.00 23.20
N LEU A 230 11.73 -12.55 24.17
CA LEU A 230 10.28 -12.33 24.34
C LEU A 230 9.94 -10.87 24.61
N LEU A 231 10.78 -10.12 25.31
CA LEU A 231 10.55 -8.71 25.62
C LEU A 231 10.67 -7.85 24.35
N ASP A 232 11.64 -8.15 23.48
CA ASP A 232 11.77 -7.49 22.18
C ASP A 232 10.54 -7.75 21.31
N TRP A 233 10.00 -8.97 21.31
CA TRP A 233 8.75 -9.29 20.64
C TRP A 233 7.57 -8.47 21.15
N GLN A 234 7.42 -8.34 22.45
CA GLN A 234 6.35 -7.55 23.05
C GLN A 234 6.46 -6.07 22.66
N LYS A 235 7.67 -5.49 22.75
CA LYS A 235 7.93 -4.10 22.35
C LYS A 235 7.66 -3.86 20.86
N MET A 236 8.10 -4.77 20.02
CA MET A 236 7.87 -4.70 18.58
C MET A 236 6.37 -4.71 18.25
N LEU A 237 5.63 -5.67 18.80
CA LEU A 237 4.19 -5.79 18.57
C LEU A 237 3.43 -4.57 19.10
N SER A 238 3.78 -4.06 20.29
CA SER A 238 3.20 -2.83 20.80
C SER A 238 3.42 -1.67 19.84
N ALA A 239 4.65 -1.45 19.38
CA ALA A 239 4.97 -0.36 18.46
C ALA A 239 4.26 -0.48 17.09
N LEU A 240 4.05 -1.71 16.60
CA LEU A 240 3.32 -1.92 15.34
C LEU A 240 1.82 -1.70 15.47
N LEU A 241 1.23 -1.99 16.65
CA LEU A 241 -0.20 -1.85 16.91
C LEU A 241 -0.61 -0.44 17.31
N THR A 242 0.27 0.28 18.04
CA THR A 242 -0.03 1.63 18.56
C THR A 242 0.44 2.74 17.65
N SER A 243 1.10 2.43 16.54
CA SER A 243 1.76 3.41 15.66
C SER A 243 2.69 4.37 16.40
N GLU A 244 3.24 3.92 17.55
CA GLU A 244 4.18 4.68 18.36
C GLU A 244 5.40 5.10 17.55
N GLU A 245 6.04 6.17 18.01
CA GLU A 245 7.33 6.61 17.49
C GLU A 245 8.37 5.49 17.59
N SER A 246 9.50 5.66 16.89
CA SER A 246 10.61 4.69 16.86
C SER A 246 11.01 4.22 18.26
N ASN A 247 11.29 2.94 18.37
CA ASN A 247 11.92 2.33 19.54
C ASN A 247 13.12 1.47 19.09
N ASP A 248 13.79 0.78 20.03
CA ASP A 248 14.98 -0.02 19.73
C ASP A 248 14.71 -1.12 18.67
N ASN A 249 13.46 -1.62 18.57
CA ASN A 249 13.08 -2.72 17.70
C ASN A 249 12.40 -2.26 16.39
N VAL A 250 11.81 -1.05 16.39
CA VAL A 250 11.13 -0.48 15.22
C VAL A 250 11.69 0.90 14.95
N ILE A 251 12.41 1.04 13.85
CA ILE A 251 13.00 2.30 13.39
C ILE A 251 12.05 2.93 12.40
N ARG A 252 11.65 4.18 12.62
CA ARG A 252 10.83 4.98 11.71
C ARG A 252 11.50 6.31 11.43
N PHE A 253 11.49 6.71 10.17
CA PHE A 253 11.98 8.02 9.73
C PHE A 253 11.40 8.37 8.36
N LYS A 254 11.46 9.64 7.99
CA LYS A 254 11.12 10.09 6.64
C LYS A 254 12.40 10.35 5.86
N THR A 255 12.40 10.05 4.57
CA THR A 255 13.53 10.35 3.69
C THR A 255 13.11 10.46 2.23
N ARG A 256 13.84 11.25 1.46
CA ARG A 256 13.66 11.29 0.01
C ARG A 256 14.32 10.11 -0.69
N ARG A 257 15.43 9.61 -0.18
CA ARG A 257 16.25 8.57 -0.81
C ARG A 257 16.75 7.59 0.23
N LEU A 258 16.57 6.30 -0.05
CA LEU A 258 17.06 5.21 0.78
C LEU A 258 17.84 4.22 -0.06
N LEU A 259 19.03 3.85 0.40
CA LEU A 259 19.81 2.76 -0.14
C LEU A 259 19.84 1.63 0.88
N VAL A 260 19.41 0.45 0.48
CA VAL A 260 19.45 -0.77 1.29
C VAL A 260 20.41 -1.75 0.63
N ARG A 261 21.37 -2.29 1.38
CA ARG A 261 22.28 -3.35 0.95
C ARG A 261 22.14 -4.55 1.87
N SER A 262 22.23 -5.74 1.32
CA SER A 262 22.20 -7.00 2.04
C SER A 262 23.36 -7.90 1.62
N GLU A 263 23.77 -8.79 2.51
CA GLU A 263 24.83 -9.78 2.22
C GLU A 263 24.32 -10.91 1.31
N GLU A 264 23.03 -11.22 1.39
CA GLU A 264 22.33 -12.21 0.55
C GLU A 264 21.24 -11.53 -0.28
N PRO A 265 20.84 -12.12 -1.43
CA PRO A 265 19.72 -11.59 -2.20
C PRO A 265 18.45 -11.46 -1.34
N LEU A 266 17.90 -10.26 -1.31
CA LEU A 266 16.73 -9.88 -0.53
C LEU A 266 15.53 -9.74 -1.46
N ALA A 267 14.51 -10.56 -1.23
CA ALA A 267 13.27 -10.51 -1.99
C ALA A 267 12.46 -9.26 -1.61
N TRP A 268 12.04 -8.50 -2.61
CA TRP A 268 11.23 -7.30 -2.47
C TRP A 268 9.85 -7.47 -3.08
N THR A 269 8.91 -6.71 -2.57
CA THR A 269 7.62 -6.48 -3.21
C THR A 269 7.44 -5.00 -3.50
N ARG A 270 6.72 -4.68 -4.59
CA ARG A 270 6.31 -3.34 -4.98
C ARG A 270 4.80 -3.35 -5.17
N ASP A 271 4.08 -2.50 -4.45
CA ASP A 271 2.61 -2.42 -4.50
C ASP A 271 1.90 -3.79 -4.35
N GLY A 272 2.59 -4.73 -3.65
CA GLY A 272 2.10 -6.09 -3.42
C GLY A 272 2.45 -7.11 -4.52
N GLU A 273 3.13 -6.70 -5.59
CA GLU A 273 3.63 -7.56 -6.67
C GLU A 273 5.11 -7.90 -6.45
N ASP A 274 5.62 -8.92 -7.17
CA ASP A 274 7.02 -9.34 -7.09
C ASP A 274 7.95 -8.21 -7.55
N GLY A 275 8.84 -7.79 -6.67
CA GLY A 275 9.89 -6.80 -6.93
C GLY A 275 11.25 -7.39 -7.27
N GLY A 276 11.37 -8.73 -7.27
CA GLY A 276 12.62 -9.45 -7.51
C GLY A 276 13.54 -9.55 -6.29
N GLU A 277 14.66 -10.24 -6.47
CA GLU A 277 15.69 -10.42 -5.44
C GLU A 277 16.93 -9.56 -5.75
N HIS A 278 17.38 -8.77 -4.76
CA HIS A 278 18.46 -7.82 -4.94
C HIS A 278 19.45 -7.82 -3.76
N LEU A 279 20.74 -7.63 -4.06
CA LEU A 279 21.79 -7.37 -3.05
C LEU A 279 21.83 -5.89 -2.63
N ALA A 280 21.35 -5.01 -3.50
CA ALA A 280 21.25 -3.60 -3.22
C ALA A 280 20.01 -3.02 -3.92
N VAL A 281 19.26 -2.21 -3.20
CA VAL A 281 18.09 -1.49 -3.72
C VAL A 281 18.22 -0.03 -3.35
N GLU A 282 18.08 0.81 -4.34
CA GLU A 282 17.95 2.25 -4.20
C GLU A 282 16.50 2.66 -4.43
N LEU A 283 15.94 3.38 -3.47
CA LEU A 283 14.59 3.92 -3.51
C LEU A 283 14.68 5.45 -3.51
N GLU A 284 13.98 6.10 -4.45
CA GLU A 284 13.96 7.57 -4.54
C GLU A 284 12.53 8.06 -4.73
N ASN A 285 12.12 9.02 -3.92
CA ASN A 285 10.86 9.74 -4.08
C ASN A 285 10.98 10.71 -5.25
N LEU A 286 10.04 10.58 -6.18
CA LEU A 286 9.84 11.47 -7.31
C LEU A 286 8.67 12.40 -6.99
N PRO A 287 8.93 13.61 -6.48
CA PRO A 287 7.88 14.44 -5.94
C PRO A 287 6.92 14.94 -7.01
N ARG A 288 5.62 14.91 -6.70
CA ARG A 288 4.53 15.47 -7.52
C ARG A 288 4.55 14.99 -8.97
N THR A 289 4.93 13.74 -9.17
CA THR A 289 5.11 13.18 -10.52
C THR A 289 3.81 12.60 -11.09
N LEU A 290 2.91 12.12 -10.24
CA LEU A 290 1.65 11.51 -10.63
C LEU A 290 0.49 12.52 -10.50
N ASP A 291 -0.11 12.91 -11.63
CA ASP A 291 -1.36 13.67 -11.66
C ASP A 291 -2.55 12.69 -11.49
N ILE A 292 -3.17 12.66 -10.30
CA ILE A 292 -4.32 11.80 -10.02
C ILE A 292 -5.59 12.62 -9.80
N MET A 293 -6.71 12.18 -10.38
CA MET A 293 -8.03 12.81 -10.18
C MET A 293 -8.59 12.43 -8.82
N THR A 294 -8.83 13.42 -7.96
CA THR A 294 -9.40 13.23 -6.62
C THR A 294 -10.63 14.11 -6.44
N GLY A 295 -11.48 13.79 -5.47
CA GLY A 295 -12.54 14.66 -4.99
C GLY A 295 -12.00 15.94 -4.35
N GLU A 296 -12.86 16.73 -3.72
CA GLU A 296 -12.40 17.80 -2.82
C GLU A 296 -11.48 17.16 -1.77
N ALA A 297 -10.37 17.85 -1.43
CA ALA A 297 -9.48 17.34 -0.40
C ALA A 297 -10.30 16.94 0.82
N PRO A 298 -10.02 15.80 1.47
CA PRO A 298 -10.46 15.66 2.83
C PRO A 298 -9.94 16.91 3.55
N ALA A 299 -10.85 17.75 4.05
CA ALA A 299 -10.48 18.87 4.90
C ALA A 299 -9.56 18.29 5.96
N ALA A 300 -8.39 18.88 6.14
CA ALA A 300 -7.51 18.56 7.27
C ALA A 300 -8.44 18.36 8.45
N ALA A 301 -8.39 17.18 9.08
CA ALA A 301 -9.41 16.68 9.97
C ALA A 301 -9.93 17.78 10.90
N ASP A 302 -10.98 18.48 10.45
CA ASP A 302 -11.79 19.29 11.33
C ASP A 302 -12.52 18.31 12.25
N THR A 303 -12.14 18.34 13.50
CA THR A 303 -12.72 17.63 14.64
C THR A 303 -14.18 18.09 14.88
N GLN A 304 -15.01 18.12 13.84
CA GLN A 304 -16.43 18.43 13.94
C GLN A 304 -17.23 17.75 12.84
N THR A 305 -17.41 16.44 12.97
CA THR A 305 -18.46 15.77 12.19
C THR A 305 -19.19 14.78 13.08
N THR A 306 -20.36 15.25 13.51
CA THR A 306 -21.57 14.52 13.91
C THR A 306 -21.41 13.46 15.01
N GLU A 307 -21.84 13.87 16.20
CA GLU A 307 -22.08 13.05 17.41
C GLU A 307 -22.84 11.73 17.17
N ALA A 308 -23.44 11.50 16.02
CA ALA A 308 -24.15 10.25 15.69
C ALA A 308 -23.29 9.19 14.99
N GLU A 309 -22.14 9.55 14.41
CA GLU A 309 -21.16 8.59 13.84
C GLU A 309 -20.02 8.33 14.83
N GLU A 310 -19.70 9.28 15.72
CA GLU A 310 -18.74 9.09 16.81
C GLU A 310 -19.17 8.05 17.84
N GLU A 311 -20.48 7.97 18.19
CA GLU A 311 -20.97 6.90 19.07
C GLU A 311 -20.79 5.51 18.47
N LYS A 312 -20.81 5.34 17.13
CA LYS A 312 -20.54 4.06 16.48
C LYS A 312 -19.03 3.80 16.29
N GLY A 313 -18.24 4.84 16.13
CA GLY A 313 -16.78 4.75 16.02
C GLY A 313 -16.13 4.37 17.36
N THR A 314 -16.50 5.03 18.44
CA THR A 314 -16.00 4.76 19.80
C THR A 314 -16.44 3.40 20.33
N GLU A 315 -17.65 2.91 19.97
CA GLU A 315 -18.05 1.52 20.29
C GLU A 315 -17.28 0.48 19.48
N ALA A 316 -16.89 0.78 18.23
CA ALA A 316 -16.07 -0.11 17.41
C ALA A 316 -14.61 -0.13 17.88
N GLU A 317 -14.01 1.01 18.17
CA GLU A 317 -12.65 1.12 18.73
C GLU A 317 -12.55 0.52 20.13
N SER A 318 -13.53 0.74 21.01
CA SER A 318 -13.56 0.11 22.32
C SER A 318 -13.85 -1.40 22.26
N ARG A 319 -14.61 -1.89 21.27
CA ARG A 319 -14.78 -3.33 21.03
C ARG A 319 -13.57 -3.96 20.37
N GLU A 320 -12.82 -3.22 19.57
CA GLU A 320 -11.58 -3.69 18.93
C GLU A 320 -10.44 -3.76 19.94
N SER A 321 -10.28 -2.75 20.81
CA SER A 321 -9.32 -2.79 21.93
C SER A 321 -9.63 -3.88 22.94
N LEU A 322 -10.89 -4.14 23.27
CA LEU A 322 -11.33 -5.22 24.14
C LEU A 322 -11.13 -6.63 23.54
N ARG A 323 -11.03 -6.75 22.21
CA ARG A 323 -10.70 -8.02 21.52
C ARG A 323 -9.21 -8.28 21.40
N VAL A 324 -8.38 -7.24 21.39
CA VAL A 324 -6.92 -7.34 21.23
C VAL A 324 -6.24 -7.90 22.49
N GLU A 325 -6.73 -7.56 23.69
CA GLU A 325 -6.14 -8.04 24.95
C GLU A 325 -6.11 -9.58 25.13
N PRO A 326 -7.19 -10.33 24.86
CA PRO A 326 -7.16 -11.79 24.94
C PRO A 326 -6.26 -12.46 23.90
N GLU A 327 -6.18 -11.85 22.72
CA GLU A 327 -5.37 -12.36 21.60
C GLU A 327 -3.88 -12.07 21.83
N LEU A 328 -3.53 -10.89 22.36
CA LEU A 328 -2.19 -10.56 22.82
C LEU A 328 -1.73 -11.51 23.95
N ALA A 329 -2.59 -11.80 24.92
CA ALA A 329 -2.29 -12.75 25.98
C ALA A 329 -2.01 -14.16 25.43
N SER A 330 -2.80 -14.62 24.45
CA SER A 330 -2.60 -15.90 23.76
C SER A 330 -1.29 -15.93 22.97
N LEU A 331 -0.92 -14.81 22.34
CA LEU A 331 0.35 -14.69 21.63
C LEU A 331 1.54 -14.69 22.57
N VAL A 332 1.47 -13.95 23.67
CA VAL A 332 2.52 -13.93 24.69
C VAL A 332 2.76 -15.33 25.26
N GLU A 333 1.69 -16.11 25.49
CA GLU A 333 1.80 -17.50 25.93
C GLU A 333 2.44 -18.38 24.86
N TYR A 334 2.05 -18.24 23.60
CA TYR A 334 2.67 -18.94 22.46
C TYR A 334 4.15 -18.59 22.32
N LEU A 335 4.51 -17.30 22.38
CA LEU A 335 5.90 -16.85 22.31
C LEU A 335 6.73 -17.39 23.49
N ARG A 336 6.15 -17.52 24.70
CA ARG A 336 6.82 -18.19 25.83
C ARG A 336 7.20 -19.62 25.47
N THR A 337 6.32 -20.37 24.81
CA THR A 337 6.63 -21.77 24.42
C THR A 337 7.76 -21.88 23.40
N LEU A 338 7.97 -20.87 22.57
CA LEU A 338 9.07 -20.83 21.58
C LEU A 338 10.45 -20.53 22.21
N PHE A 339 10.45 -19.83 23.37
CA PHE A 339 11.68 -19.42 24.06
C PHE A 339 11.97 -20.23 25.34
N GLU A 340 11.17 -21.27 25.64
CA GLU A 340 11.50 -22.18 26.73
C GLU A 340 12.75 -23.02 26.38
N PRO A 341 13.73 -23.12 27.31
CA PRO A 341 14.94 -23.94 27.07
C PRO A 341 14.52 -25.40 26.95
N GLY A 342 14.47 -25.93 25.75
CA GLY A 342 14.12 -27.32 25.45
C GLY A 342 13.06 -27.52 24.35
N ALA A 343 12.53 -26.46 23.75
CA ALA A 343 11.71 -26.59 22.56
C ALA A 343 12.61 -27.02 21.38
N GLU A 344 12.45 -28.24 20.91
CA GLU A 344 13.05 -28.70 19.65
C GLU A 344 12.38 -27.91 18.51
N ILE A 345 13.19 -27.15 17.75
CA ILE A 345 12.82 -26.41 16.55
C ILE A 345 12.85 -27.36 15.35
#